data_ef4b6bb06a8b1fd9f0618a55764ab93d
#
_entry.id   ef4b6bb06a8b1fd9f0618a55764ab93d
#
_cell.length_a   1.000
_cell.length_b   1.000
_cell.length_c   1.000
_cell.angle_alpha   90.00
_cell.angle_beta   90.00
_cell.angle_gamma   90.00
#
_symmetry.space_group_name_H-M   'P 1'
#
loop_
_entity.id
_entity.type
_entity.pdbx_description
1 polymer ?
#
loop_
_entity_poly.entity_id
_entity_poly.type
_entity_poly.pdbx_seq_one_letter_code
_entity_poly.pdbx_strand_id
1 'polypeptide(L)'
;MWAYESVFYQIYPLGFCGAPFENDGVLEHRILKVNDWIPHIKKLGADAIYFSPVFESDTHGYNTRDYTKIDTRLGTNEDFAQVCDNLHKDGIKVVLDGVFNHVGRGFWAFQDVLKNRESSPYVNWFGRIAFDGN
;
A
#
# COMPACT_ATOMS: atom_id res chain seq x y z
N MET A 1 5.10 -7.38 -24.50
CA MET A 1 4.30 -7.05 -23.27
C MET A 1 4.68 -5.63 -22.92
N TRP A 2 3.72 -4.75 -22.72
CA TRP A 2 3.96 -3.30 -22.51
C TRP A 2 5.05 -2.98 -21.47
N ALA A 3 5.12 -3.75 -20.38
CA ALA A 3 6.08 -3.51 -19.30
C ALA A 3 7.55 -3.65 -19.73
N TYR A 4 7.86 -4.46 -20.76
CA TYR A 4 9.23 -4.61 -21.25
C TYR A 4 9.70 -3.41 -22.10
N GLU A 5 8.76 -2.60 -22.57
CA GLU A 5 9.02 -1.44 -23.42
C GLU A 5 8.89 -0.13 -22.64
N SER A 6 8.54 -0.22 -21.33
CA SER A 6 8.26 0.92 -20.48
C SER A 6 9.46 1.34 -19.64
N VAL A 7 9.59 2.65 -19.45
CA VAL A 7 10.47 3.25 -18.45
C VAL A 7 9.64 3.49 -17.19
N PHE A 8 10.07 2.91 -16.08
CA PHE A 8 9.39 2.99 -14.80
C PHE A 8 10.00 4.08 -13.92
N TYR A 9 9.15 4.87 -13.30
CA TYR A 9 9.50 5.74 -12.19
C TYR A 9 8.98 5.14 -10.89
N GLN A 10 9.83 4.97 -9.89
CA GLN A 10 9.41 4.40 -8.60
C GLN A 10 9.22 5.49 -7.55
N ILE A 11 8.15 5.38 -6.78
CA ILE A 11 7.92 6.18 -5.57
C ILE A 11 7.69 5.23 -4.38
N TYR A 12 8.39 5.49 -3.28
CA TYR A 12 8.05 4.98 -1.94
C TYR A 12 7.16 6.02 -1.24
N PRO A 13 5.82 5.81 -1.21
CA PRO A 13 4.88 6.87 -0.91
C PRO A 13 5.02 7.43 0.51
N LEU A 14 5.16 6.58 1.52
CA LEU A 14 5.28 7.02 2.91
C LEU A 14 6.47 7.96 3.11
N GLY A 15 7.64 7.59 2.57
CA GLY A 15 8.83 8.44 2.62
C GLY A 15 8.70 9.68 1.76
N PHE A 16 8.28 9.53 0.50
CA PHE A 16 8.14 10.64 -0.45
C PHE A 16 7.16 11.71 0.03
N CYS A 17 6.06 11.29 0.64
CA CYS A 17 5.01 12.19 1.13
C CYS A 17 5.27 12.72 2.55
N GLY A 18 6.35 12.28 3.21
CA GLY A 18 6.70 12.73 4.56
C GLY A 18 5.75 12.21 5.63
N ALA A 19 5.23 11.00 5.46
CA ALA A 19 4.41 10.35 6.47
C ALA A 19 5.25 9.91 7.69
N PRO A 20 4.68 9.88 8.91
CA PRO A 20 5.38 9.35 10.08
C PRO A 20 5.67 7.85 9.90
N PHE A 21 6.77 7.37 10.49
CA PHE A 21 7.16 5.95 10.38
C PHE A 21 6.12 5.03 11.00
N GLU A 22 5.73 5.30 12.25
CA GLU A 22 4.65 4.57 12.93
C GLU A 22 3.30 5.06 12.41
N ASN A 23 2.37 4.13 12.21
CA ASN A 23 1.00 4.48 11.84
C ASN A 23 0.28 5.07 13.06
N ASP A 24 0.16 6.39 13.05
CA ASP A 24 -0.50 7.16 14.12
C ASP A 24 -2.04 7.22 13.97
N GLY A 25 -2.58 6.67 12.87
CA GLY A 25 -4.00 6.68 12.56
C GLY A 25 -4.56 8.06 12.18
N VAL A 26 -3.69 9.05 12.00
CA VAL A 26 -4.12 10.41 11.61
C VAL A 26 -4.29 10.47 10.09
N LEU A 27 -5.51 10.81 9.67
CA LEU A 27 -5.80 10.98 8.25
C LEU A 27 -5.23 12.29 7.74
N GLU A 28 -4.33 12.18 6.77
CA GLU A 28 -3.84 13.32 6.00
C GLU A 28 -3.74 12.98 4.52
N HIS A 29 -4.11 13.91 3.66
CA HIS A 29 -4.19 13.74 2.20
C HIS A 29 -2.82 13.87 1.51
N ARG A 30 -1.78 13.24 2.08
CA ARG A 30 -0.39 13.39 1.65
C ARG A 30 -0.11 12.84 0.26
N ILE A 31 -0.84 11.80 -0.16
CA ILE A 31 -0.63 11.16 -1.47
C ILE A 31 -0.88 12.12 -2.63
N LEU A 32 -1.70 13.16 -2.44
CA LEU A 32 -1.99 14.17 -3.45
C LEU A 32 -0.74 14.94 -3.90
N LYS A 33 0.33 14.95 -3.10
CA LYS A 33 1.64 15.49 -3.48
C LYS A 33 2.19 14.87 -4.77
N VAL A 34 1.84 13.64 -5.08
CA VAL A 34 2.26 12.96 -6.31
C VAL A 34 1.81 13.72 -7.55
N ASN A 35 0.64 14.40 -7.49
CA ASN A 35 0.13 15.18 -8.61
C ASN A 35 1.11 16.27 -9.06
N ASP A 36 1.80 16.92 -8.13
CA ASP A 36 2.79 17.97 -8.43
C ASP A 36 4.03 17.40 -9.14
N TRP A 37 4.25 16.09 -9.02
CA TRP A 37 5.41 15.40 -9.59
C TRP A 37 5.16 14.83 -10.98
N ILE A 38 3.89 14.74 -11.42
CA ILE A 38 3.51 14.17 -12.72
C ILE A 38 4.23 14.84 -13.90
N PRO A 39 4.33 16.21 -13.97
CA PRO A 39 5.05 16.86 -15.06
C PRO A 39 6.54 16.48 -15.10
N HIS A 40 7.18 16.29 -13.94
CA HIS A 40 8.56 15.85 -13.85
C HIS A 40 8.73 14.42 -14.36
N ILE A 41 7.88 13.49 -13.93
CA ILE A 41 7.89 12.10 -14.36
C ILE A 41 7.73 11.99 -15.88
N LYS A 42 6.80 12.76 -16.43
CA LYS A 42 6.55 12.85 -17.87
C LYS A 42 7.76 13.40 -18.63
N LYS A 43 8.41 14.46 -18.11
CA LYS A 43 9.60 15.07 -18.71
C LYS A 43 10.78 14.10 -18.75
N LEU A 44 10.89 13.17 -17.79
CA LEU A 44 11.89 12.11 -17.79
C LEU A 44 11.64 11.02 -18.84
N GLY A 45 10.48 11.02 -19.49
CA GLY A 45 10.09 9.98 -20.44
C GLY A 45 9.63 8.69 -19.79
N ALA A 46 9.30 8.70 -18.50
CA ALA A 46 8.68 7.55 -17.84
C ALA A 46 7.22 7.43 -18.27
N ASP A 47 6.80 6.23 -18.63
CA ASP A 47 5.45 5.90 -19.06
C ASP A 47 4.73 4.94 -18.11
N ALA A 48 5.39 4.59 -17.02
CA ALA A 48 4.80 3.84 -15.91
C ALA A 48 5.36 4.31 -14.56
N ILE A 49 4.52 4.29 -13.54
CA ILE A 49 4.93 4.49 -12.15
C ILE A 49 4.76 3.18 -11.39
N TYR A 50 5.76 2.85 -10.58
CA TYR A 50 5.70 1.78 -9.61
C TYR A 50 5.62 2.38 -8.20
N PHE A 51 4.51 2.17 -7.52
CA PHE A 51 4.38 2.53 -6.12
C PHE A 51 4.83 1.37 -5.24
N SER A 52 5.81 1.59 -4.36
CA SER A 52 6.02 0.76 -3.17
C SER A 52 4.73 0.78 -2.35
N PRO A 53 4.53 -0.14 -1.38
CA PRO A 53 3.21 -0.38 -0.80
C PRO A 53 2.47 0.89 -0.38
N VAL A 54 1.20 0.97 -0.79
CA VAL A 54 0.27 2.09 -0.49
C VAL A 54 -0.82 1.71 0.49
N PHE A 55 -0.97 0.40 0.77
CA PHE A 55 -2.05 -0.11 1.62
C PHE A 55 -1.79 0.16 3.10
N GLU A 56 -2.85 0.20 3.90
CA GLU A 56 -2.78 0.40 5.34
C GLU A 56 -1.78 -0.55 5.98
N SER A 57 -0.81 -0.02 6.71
CA SER A 57 0.28 -0.79 7.30
C SER A 57 0.62 -0.36 8.72
N ASP A 58 1.36 -1.20 9.45
CA ASP A 58 1.81 -0.86 10.80
C ASP A 58 2.88 0.24 10.79
N THR A 59 3.87 0.14 9.87
CA THR A 59 5.00 1.08 9.78
C THR A 59 5.38 1.41 8.34
N HIS A 60 6.30 0.67 7.76
CA HIS A 60 6.98 0.98 6.49
C HIS A 60 6.23 0.57 5.21
N GLY A 61 5.00 0.10 5.30
CA GLY A 61 4.21 -0.34 4.14
C GLY A 61 4.25 -1.85 3.88
N TYR A 62 5.35 -2.53 4.23
CA TYR A 62 5.51 -3.98 4.00
C TYR A 62 4.93 -4.86 5.10
N ASN A 63 4.31 -4.30 6.12
CA ASN A 63 3.58 -4.97 7.19
C ASN A 63 2.09 -4.57 7.14
N THR A 64 1.41 -5.05 6.11
CA THR A 64 0.06 -4.65 5.74
C THR A 64 -0.97 -5.07 6.79
N ARG A 65 -1.85 -4.14 7.16
CA ARG A 65 -3.02 -4.35 8.03
C ARG A 65 -4.30 -4.60 7.24
N ASP A 66 -4.43 -3.91 6.11
CA ASP A 66 -5.64 -3.96 5.28
C ASP A 66 -5.28 -3.70 3.81
N TYR A 67 -5.57 -4.68 2.94
CA TYR A 67 -5.31 -4.59 1.50
C TYR A 67 -6.41 -3.85 0.73
N THR A 68 -7.50 -3.49 1.37
CA THR A 68 -8.64 -2.82 0.73
C THR A 68 -8.64 -1.32 0.96
N LYS A 69 -7.69 -0.82 1.75
CA LYS A 69 -7.62 0.56 2.21
C LYS A 69 -6.24 1.15 1.95
N ILE A 70 -6.21 2.37 1.44
CA ILE A 70 -4.98 3.18 1.38
C ILE A 70 -4.56 3.55 2.80
N ASP A 71 -3.26 3.58 3.04
CA ASP A 71 -2.70 3.94 4.35
C ASP A 71 -3.22 5.30 4.79
N THR A 72 -3.79 5.35 6.00
CA THR A 72 -4.41 6.55 6.57
C THR A 72 -3.47 7.73 6.60
N ARG A 73 -2.17 7.50 6.78
CA ARG A 73 -1.13 8.54 6.74
C ARG A 73 -0.93 9.13 5.34
N LEU A 74 -1.37 8.42 4.29
CA LEU A 74 -1.29 8.88 2.89
C LEU A 74 -2.57 9.54 2.41
N GLY A 75 -3.72 9.09 2.88
CA GLY A 75 -5.02 9.64 2.46
C GLY A 75 -6.13 8.61 2.42
N THR A 76 -7.12 8.88 1.59
CA THR A 76 -8.26 8.01 1.34
C THR A 76 -8.12 7.23 0.04
N ASN A 77 -9.00 6.24 -0.17
CA ASN A 77 -9.09 5.54 -1.45
C ASN A 77 -9.43 6.50 -2.59
N GLU A 78 -10.25 7.52 -2.32
CA GLU A 78 -10.65 8.55 -3.27
C GLU A 78 -9.46 9.44 -3.67
N ASP A 79 -8.62 9.83 -2.70
CA ASP A 79 -7.39 10.58 -2.99
C ASP A 79 -6.47 9.80 -3.93
N PHE A 80 -6.30 8.52 -3.65
CA PHE A 80 -5.45 7.68 -4.48
C PHE A 80 -6.06 7.43 -5.87
N ALA A 81 -7.38 7.24 -5.97
CA ALA A 81 -8.08 7.16 -7.24
C ALA A 81 -7.86 8.43 -8.07
N GLN A 82 -7.94 9.61 -7.46
CA GLN A 82 -7.64 10.88 -8.13
C GLN A 82 -6.21 10.93 -8.67
N VAL A 83 -5.22 10.49 -7.89
CA VAL A 83 -3.82 10.42 -8.34
C VAL A 83 -3.68 9.48 -9.54
N CYS A 84 -4.30 8.29 -9.47
CA CYS A 84 -4.30 7.34 -10.58
C CYS A 84 -4.94 7.92 -11.84
N ASP A 85 -6.08 8.58 -11.72
CA ASP A 85 -6.77 9.22 -12.84
C ASP A 85 -5.90 10.30 -13.50
N ASN A 86 -5.20 11.12 -12.71
CA ASN A 86 -4.32 12.15 -13.22
C ASN A 86 -3.09 11.55 -13.94
N LEU A 87 -2.51 10.48 -13.40
CA LEU A 87 -1.43 9.73 -14.05
C LEU A 87 -1.90 9.14 -15.39
N HIS A 88 -3.07 8.50 -15.39
CA HIS A 88 -3.65 7.90 -16.60
C HIS A 88 -3.97 8.93 -17.68
N LYS A 89 -4.47 10.13 -17.32
CA LYS A 89 -4.68 11.24 -18.26
C LYS A 89 -3.41 11.67 -18.97
N ASP A 90 -2.27 11.55 -18.30
CA ASP A 90 -0.95 11.83 -18.87
C ASP A 90 -0.28 10.62 -19.54
N GLY A 91 -1.02 9.51 -19.70
CA GLY A 91 -0.55 8.29 -20.34
C GLY A 91 0.40 7.44 -19.49
N ILE A 92 0.50 7.73 -18.19
CA ILE A 92 1.37 7.02 -17.25
C ILE A 92 0.58 5.87 -16.62
N LYS A 93 1.07 4.64 -16.80
CA LYS A 93 0.48 3.44 -16.19
C LYS A 93 0.87 3.34 -14.72
N VAL A 94 -0.01 2.74 -13.91
CA VAL A 94 0.22 2.56 -12.47
C VAL A 94 0.41 1.09 -12.15
N VAL A 95 1.48 0.78 -11.40
CA VAL A 95 1.77 -0.54 -10.83
C VAL A 95 1.90 -0.41 -9.33
N LEU A 96 1.24 -1.28 -8.58
CA LEU A 96 1.25 -1.31 -7.12
C LEU A 96 2.03 -2.49 -6.60
N ASP A 97 2.78 -2.27 -5.52
CA ASP A 97 3.43 -3.33 -4.76
C ASP A 97 2.39 -4.06 -3.91
N GLY A 98 2.23 -5.35 -4.14
CA GLY A 98 1.37 -6.24 -3.36
C GLY A 98 2.20 -7.18 -2.49
N VAL A 99 2.24 -6.93 -1.19
CA VAL A 99 2.94 -7.78 -0.21
C VAL A 99 2.03 -8.93 0.20
N PHE A 100 2.07 -10.05 -0.55
CA PHE A 100 1.16 -11.19 -0.33
C PHE A 100 1.80 -12.38 0.38
N ASN A 101 3.12 -12.33 0.65
CA ASN A 101 3.82 -13.42 1.34
C ASN A 101 3.56 -13.42 2.85
N HIS A 102 3.37 -12.25 3.44
CA HIS A 102 3.14 -12.06 4.88
C HIS A 102 2.26 -10.84 5.12
N VAL A 103 1.82 -10.67 6.36
CA VAL A 103 1.00 -9.54 6.81
C VAL A 103 1.63 -8.87 8.02
N GLY A 104 1.20 -7.66 8.34
CA GLY A 104 1.50 -7.01 9.60
C GLY A 104 0.77 -7.67 10.77
N ARG A 105 1.29 -7.49 11.98
CA ARG A 105 0.61 -8.00 13.19
C ARG A 105 -0.75 -7.35 13.41
N GLY A 106 -0.95 -6.13 12.92
CA GLY A 106 -2.23 -5.43 12.95
C GLY A 106 -3.26 -5.92 11.93
N PHE A 107 -2.93 -6.91 11.07
CA PHE A 107 -3.87 -7.41 10.07
C PHE A 107 -5.13 -7.99 10.74
N TRP A 108 -6.28 -7.51 10.33
CA TRP A 108 -7.55 -7.79 11.01
C TRP A 108 -7.86 -9.28 11.16
N ALA A 109 -7.59 -10.10 10.14
CA ALA A 109 -7.82 -11.54 10.22
C ALA A 109 -6.82 -12.23 11.19
N PHE A 110 -5.57 -11.74 11.27
CA PHE A 110 -4.59 -12.22 12.23
C PHE A 110 -5.00 -11.85 13.67
N GLN A 111 -5.51 -10.62 13.88
CA GLN A 111 -6.03 -10.19 15.18
C GLN A 111 -7.23 -11.04 15.64
N ASP A 112 -8.09 -11.43 14.69
CA ASP A 112 -9.19 -12.37 15.00
C ASP A 112 -8.64 -13.74 15.46
N VAL A 113 -7.63 -14.28 14.75
CA VAL A 113 -6.99 -15.54 15.13
C VAL A 113 -6.33 -15.45 16.51
N LEU A 114 -5.66 -14.34 16.84
CA LEU A 114 -5.08 -14.15 18.17
C LEU A 114 -6.14 -14.15 19.27
N LYS A 115 -7.32 -13.58 18.99
CA LYS A 115 -8.42 -13.49 19.95
C LYS A 115 -9.21 -14.79 20.08
N ASN A 116 -9.55 -15.42 18.96
CA ASN A 116 -10.49 -16.54 18.88
C ASN A 116 -9.81 -17.90 18.72
N ARG A 117 -8.48 -17.92 18.55
CA ARG A 117 -7.64 -19.13 18.43
C ARG A 117 -8.20 -20.11 17.38
N GLU A 118 -8.37 -21.37 17.73
CA GLU A 118 -8.87 -22.43 16.85
C GLU A 118 -10.31 -22.19 16.35
N SER A 119 -11.08 -21.34 17.04
CA SER A 119 -12.45 -21.00 16.64
C SER A 119 -12.53 -19.87 15.61
N SER A 120 -11.41 -19.24 15.27
CA SER A 120 -11.37 -18.21 14.23
C SER A 120 -11.67 -18.80 12.85
N PRO A 121 -12.57 -18.19 12.05
CA PRO A 121 -12.78 -18.62 10.67
C PRO A 121 -11.55 -18.37 9.77
N TYR A 122 -10.58 -17.62 10.24
CA TYR A 122 -9.37 -17.21 9.50
C TYR A 122 -8.13 -18.03 9.87
N VAL A 123 -8.23 -19.01 10.78
CA VAL A 123 -7.06 -19.78 11.24
C VAL A 123 -6.29 -20.44 10.09
N ASN A 124 -7.01 -20.91 9.07
CA ASN A 124 -6.42 -21.56 7.89
C ASN A 124 -5.84 -20.60 6.85
N TRP A 125 -5.94 -19.28 7.07
CA TRP A 125 -5.30 -18.29 6.22
C TRP A 125 -3.81 -18.17 6.48
N PHE A 126 -3.36 -18.66 7.64
CA PHE A 126 -1.98 -18.56 8.08
C PHE A 126 -1.34 -19.95 8.15
N GLY A 127 -0.18 -20.09 7.52
CA GLY A 127 0.55 -21.36 7.52
C GLY A 127 1.16 -21.67 8.89
N ARG A 128 0.98 -22.92 9.34
CA ARG A 128 1.66 -23.47 10.52
C ARG A 128 1.37 -22.75 11.84
N ILE A 129 0.16 -22.23 12.02
CA ILE A 129 -0.25 -21.74 13.33
C ILE A 129 -0.51 -22.96 14.24
N ALA A 130 0.12 -22.96 15.41
CA ALA A 130 -0.15 -23.86 16.49
C ALA A 130 -0.48 -23.04 17.74
N PHE A 131 -1.43 -23.50 18.52
CA PHE A 131 -1.77 -22.89 19.79
C PHE A 131 -1.29 -23.83 20.89
N ASP A 132 -0.26 -23.41 21.64
CA ASP A 132 0.20 -24.17 22.80
C ASP A 132 -0.94 -24.21 23.82
N GLY A 133 -1.30 -25.42 24.25
CA GLY A 133 -2.36 -25.62 25.22
C GLY A 133 -1.93 -25.11 26.60
N ASN A 134 -2.44 -23.97 27.01
CA ASN A 134 -2.60 -23.53 28.39
C ASN A 134 -3.97 -22.93 28.55
#